data_fb2a265469883b73b6246ab7f097c1af
#
_entry.id   fb2a265469883b73b6246ab7f097c1af
#
_cell.length_a   1.000
_cell.length_b   1.000
_cell.length_c   1.000
_cell.angle_alpha   90.00
_cell.angle_beta   90.00
_cell.angle_gamma   90.00
#
_symmetry.space_group_name_H-M   'P 1'
#
loop_
_entity.id
_entity.type
_entity.pdbx_description
1 polymer ?
#
loop_
_entity_poly.entity_id
_entity_poly.type
_entity_poly.pdbx_seq_one_letter_code
_entity_poly.pdbx_strand_id
1 'polypeptide(L)'
;MALKKITNKRQKIFILFIICLFILPAAVKAENYRVIFNHLDAAGDDYGPGNYKYPQNHIFQNKGHLFDLQSMTIFESENDYKIRFSFSNLTDPWGAEYGFSLPLLEIYIDNNSGGSSQLFHSGANVSFNSEFRWNKFIKISGWWLRTFNPDSQKDNILNITELSLNEPGMNNNFTLNKEGNDIFLRLPKSEIDSLHNSKMIVMVGSFDPFGYDHFRSISQSKSYWQIYSDNQLPTAESPRVLDILVPPARSQKEILKGKLPKLPPLLVDTEFNLSEPDLLDYLKPVNRFSVSILFSYIIFLIFIIYKFNYHN
;
A
#
# COMPACT_ATOMS: atom_id res chain seq x y z
N MET A 1 39.99 46.94 19.78
CA MET A 1 38.92 46.81 20.78
C MET A 1 38.69 45.34 21.05
N ALA A 2 39.24 44.79 22.13
CA ALA A 2 39.25 43.34 22.38
C ALA A 2 37.94 42.90 23.04
N LEU A 3 37.23 42.00 22.41
CA LEU A 3 36.04 41.35 22.98
C LEU A 3 36.45 40.53 24.20
N LYS A 4 36.02 40.99 25.37
CA LYS A 4 36.26 40.35 26.67
C LYS A 4 35.68 38.93 26.65
N LYS A 5 36.51 37.92 26.76
CA LYS A 5 36.18 36.49 26.77
C LYS A 5 35.19 36.20 27.91
N ILE A 6 33.95 35.88 27.57
CA ILE A 6 32.93 35.50 28.55
C ILE A 6 33.31 34.14 29.13
N THR A 7 33.87 34.14 30.33
CA THR A 7 34.48 32.97 30.99
C THR A 7 33.67 32.47 32.18
N ASN A 8 32.42 32.83 32.33
CA ASN A 8 31.65 32.40 33.48
C ASN A 8 30.94 31.05 33.18
N LYS A 9 31.34 30.00 33.89
CA LYS A 9 30.82 28.63 33.79
C LYS A 9 29.27 28.61 33.81
N ARG A 10 28.64 29.47 34.62
CA ARG A 10 27.17 29.60 34.72
C ARG A 10 26.55 30.14 33.42
N GLN A 11 27.21 31.05 32.72
CA GLN A 11 26.71 31.57 31.44
C GLN A 11 26.79 30.51 30.30
N LYS A 12 27.83 29.70 30.30
CA LYS A 12 27.95 28.58 29.34
C LYS A 12 26.87 27.54 29.55
N ILE A 13 26.54 27.20 30.81
CA ILE A 13 25.46 26.27 31.15
C ILE A 13 24.11 26.85 30.75
N PHE A 14 23.89 28.15 30.95
CA PHE A 14 22.65 28.82 30.56
C PHE A 14 22.46 28.88 29.06
N ILE A 15 23.51 29.14 28.28
CA ILE A 15 23.48 29.12 26.81
C ILE A 15 23.23 27.70 26.31
N LEU A 16 23.86 26.68 26.90
CA LEU A 16 23.62 25.28 26.54
C LEU A 16 22.17 24.87 26.83
N PHE A 17 21.59 25.32 27.94
CA PHE A 17 20.21 25.06 28.32
C PHE A 17 19.22 25.72 27.35
N ILE A 18 19.50 26.96 26.90
CA ILE A 18 18.70 27.63 25.87
C ILE A 18 18.79 26.90 24.55
N ILE A 19 19.97 26.46 24.12
CA ILE A 19 20.15 25.69 22.88
C ILE A 19 19.38 24.35 22.96
N CYS A 20 19.42 23.66 24.11
CA CYS A 20 18.64 22.43 24.31
C CYS A 20 17.13 22.69 24.27
N LEU A 21 16.63 23.83 24.74
CA LEU A 21 15.21 24.20 24.65
C LEU A 21 14.77 24.47 23.21
N PHE A 22 15.63 24.95 22.34
CA PHE A 22 15.35 25.16 20.92
C PHE A 22 15.50 23.88 20.07
N ILE A 23 16.21 22.86 20.59
CA ILE A 23 16.37 21.54 19.94
C ILE A 23 15.25 20.56 20.37
N LEU A 24 14.40 20.93 21.35
CA LEU A 24 13.22 20.10 21.65
C LEU A 24 12.41 19.98 20.35
N PRO A 25 12.28 18.77 19.79
CA PRO A 25 11.48 18.59 18.58
C PRO A 25 10.08 19.11 18.90
N ALA A 26 9.59 20.01 18.05
CA ALA A 26 8.18 20.38 18.09
C ALA A 26 7.39 19.07 18.22
N ALA A 27 6.57 18.94 19.25
CA ALA A 27 5.79 17.74 19.48
C ALA A 27 5.01 17.49 18.19
N VAL A 28 5.47 16.52 17.39
CA VAL A 28 4.73 16.09 16.21
C VAL A 28 3.41 15.57 16.75
N LYS A 29 2.33 16.33 16.50
CA LYS A 29 0.98 15.93 16.90
C LYS A 29 0.73 14.58 16.26
N ALA A 30 0.66 13.52 17.05
CA ALA A 30 0.34 12.21 16.54
C ALA A 30 -1.03 12.31 15.85
N GLU A 31 -1.09 11.92 14.61
CA GLU A 31 -2.33 11.93 13.85
C GLU A 31 -3.22 10.80 14.37
N ASN A 32 -4.41 11.16 14.86
CA ASN A 32 -5.36 10.18 15.37
C ASN A 32 -6.15 9.59 14.19
N TYR A 33 -5.89 8.33 13.90
CA TYR A 33 -6.63 7.56 12.92
C TYR A 33 -7.74 6.76 13.60
N ARG A 34 -8.93 6.75 13.01
CA ARG A 34 -10.02 5.82 13.34
C ARG A 34 -10.20 4.84 12.19
N VAL A 35 -10.56 3.61 12.47
CA VAL A 35 -10.97 2.65 11.45
C VAL A 35 -12.37 3.03 10.96
N ILE A 36 -12.52 3.16 9.65
CA ILE A 36 -13.82 3.43 9.01
C ILE A 36 -14.29 2.26 8.17
N PHE A 37 -13.42 1.32 7.83
CA PHE A 37 -13.76 0.14 7.06
C PHE A 37 -12.75 -0.97 7.30
N ASN A 38 -13.24 -2.20 7.39
CA ASN A 38 -12.41 -3.40 7.43
C ASN A 38 -13.08 -4.52 6.64
N HIS A 39 -12.34 -5.14 5.74
CA HIS A 39 -12.79 -6.26 4.93
C HIS A 39 -11.78 -7.39 5.00
N LEU A 40 -12.27 -8.60 5.29
CA LEU A 40 -11.47 -9.82 5.27
C LEU A 40 -11.69 -10.54 3.97
N ASP A 41 -10.64 -11.06 3.39
CA ASP A 41 -10.67 -11.90 2.22
C ASP A 41 -10.35 -13.37 2.57
N ALA A 42 -10.59 -14.26 1.64
CA ALA A 42 -10.33 -15.68 1.83
C ALA A 42 -8.82 -15.94 1.81
N ALA A 43 -8.33 -16.64 2.84
CA ALA A 43 -6.91 -16.96 2.91
C ALA A 43 -6.55 -18.12 1.96
N GLY A 44 -5.49 -17.94 1.19
CA GLY A 44 -4.89 -18.99 0.39
C GLY A 44 -5.57 -19.23 -0.96
N ASP A 45 -6.24 -18.24 -1.54
CA ASP A 45 -6.91 -18.35 -2.83
C ASP A 45 -6.21 -17.59 -3.98
N ASP A 46 -4.98 -17.16 -3.80
CA ASP A 46 -4.12 -16.44 -4.73
C ASP A 46 -3.68 -17.27 -5.98
N TYR A 47 -4.60 -18.07 -6.48
CA TYR A 47 -4.42 -18.95 -7.65
C TYR A 47 -5.34 -18.55 -8.83
N GLY A 48 -5.73 -17.28 -8.91
CA GLY A 48 -6.58 -16.71 -9.94
C GLY A 48 -7.95 -17.41 -10.01
N PRO A 49 -8.35 -17.98 -11.15
CA PRO A 49 -9.60 -18.75 -11.24
C PRO A 49 -9.54 -20.10 -10.49
N GLY A 50 -8.58 -20.30 -9.60
CA GLY A 50 -8.42 -21.49 -8.75
C GLY A 50 -7.61 -22.63 -9.37
N ASN A 51 -6.94 -22.40 -10.48
CA ASN A 51 -6.15 -23.43 -11.19
C ASN A 51 -4.77 -22.93 -11.65
N TYR A 52 -4.38 -21.71 -11.27
CA TYR A 52 -3.05 -21.19 -11.56
C TYR A 52 -2.02 -21.76 -10.60
N LYS A 53 -0.81 -21.85 -11.10
CA LYS A 53 0.37 -22.28 -10.35
C LYS A 53 1.49 -21.28 -10.54
N TYR A 54 2.28 -21.11 -9.51
CA TYR A 54 3.43 -20.20 -9.53
C TYR A 54 4.53 -20.67 -10.47
N PRO A 55 5.35 -19.75 -11.00
CA PRO A 55 6.51 -20.09 -11.79
C PRO A 55 7.44 -21.07 -11.05
N GLN A 56 8.18 -21.89 -11.79
CA GLN A 56 9.09 -22.89 -11.21
C GLN A 56 10.41 -22.30 -10.68
N ASN A 57 10.68 -21.02 -10.90
CA ASN A 57 11.85 -20.38 -10.33
C ASN A 57 11.81 -20.43 -8.80
N HIS A 58 12.97 -20.67 -8.18
CA HIS A 58 13.11 -20.83 -6.72
C HIS A 58 12.58 -19.65 -5.91
N ILE A 59 12.55 -18.42 -6.47
CA ILE A 59 11.99 -17.24 -5.79
C ILE A 59 10.49 -17.34 -5.52
N PHE A 60 9.78 -18.17 -6.28
CA PHE A 60 8.35 -18.42 -6.13
C PHE A 60 8.04 -19.74 -5.40
N GLN A 61 9.04 -20.59 -5.18
CA GLN A 61 8.85 -21.93 -4.65
C GLN A 61 9.02 -21.99 -3.13
N ASN A 62 8.25 -22.87 -2.48
CA ASN A 62 8.33 -23.16 -1.04
C ASN A 62 8.14 -21.95 -0.10
N LYS A 63 7.45 -20.92 -0.58
CA LYS A 63 7.21 -19.70 0.21
C LYS A 63 5.74 -19.49 0.55
N GLY A 64 4.83 -20.24 -0.07
CA GLY A 64 3.38 -20.18 0.12
C GLY A 64 2.77 -18.79 -0.11
N HIS A 65 1.64 -18.73 -0.75
CA HIS A 65 0.73 -17.59 -0.77
C HIS A 65 1.38 -16.20 -0.94
N LEU A 66 2.21 -16.03 -1.99
CA LEU A 66 2.99 -14.82 -2.27
C LEU A 66 2.16 -13.64 -2.77
N PHE A 67 0.94 -13.90 -3.17
CA PHE A 67 0.03 -12.91 -3.76
C PHE A 67 -1.30 -12.82 -3.01
N ASP A 68 -1.46 -13.55 -1.90
CA ASP A 68 -2.65 -13.70 -1.09
C ASP A 68 -2.90 -12.45 -0.26
N LEU A 69 -3.88 -11.67 -0.64
CA LEU A 69 -4.34 -10.46 0.03
C LEU A 69 -5.44 -10.82 1.03
N GLN A 70 -5.12 -10.90 2.29
CA GLN A 70 -6.02 -11.39 3.35
C GLN A 70 -6.99 -10.34 3.88
N SER A 71 -6.66 -9.05 3.76
CA SER A 71 -7.58 -8.01 4.22
C SER A 71 -7.23 -6.62 3.69
N MET A 72 -8.23 -5.74 3.71
CA MET A 72 -8.08 -4.31 3.53
C MET A 72 -8.72 -3.58 4.70
N THR A 73 -7.98 -2.68 5.35
CA THR A 73 -8.49 -1.80 6.41
C THR A 73 -8.28 -0.35 6.02
N ILE A 74 -9.32 0.47 6.11
CA ILE A 74 -9.25 1.91 5.87
C ILE A 74 -9.33 2.65 7.20
N PHE A 75 -8.33 3.46 7.45
CA PHE A 75 -8.23 4.37 8.57
C PHE A 75 -8.44 5.80 8.08
N GLU A 76 -9.08 6.62 8.88
CA GLU A 76 -9.33 8.02 8.61
C GLU A 76 -8.78 8.90 9.73
N SER A 77 -8.09 9.97 9.35
CA SER A 77 -7.73 11.09 10.22
C SER A 77 -8.42 12.37 9.77
N GLU A 78 -8.08 13.49 10.38
CA GLU A 78 -8.54 14.81 9.96
C GLU A 78 -8.13 15.12 8.50
N ASN A 79 -6.87 14.79 8.13
CA ASN A 79 -6.26 15.21 6.87
C ASN A 79 -6.07 14.10 5.85
N ASP A 80 -6.09 12.83 6.28
CA ASP A 80 -5.69 11.70 5.47
C ASP A 80 -6.61 10.50 5.63
N TYR A 81 -6.62 9.68 4.59
CA TYR A 81 -6.93 8.24 4.70
C TYR A 81 -5.62 7.45 4.70
N LYS A 82 -5.60 6.35 5.43
CA LYS A 82 -4.54 5.35 5.36
C LYS A 82 -5.18 3.99 5.09
N ILE A 83 -4.79 3.34 4.01
CA ILE A 83 -5.27 2.00 3.66
C ILE A 83 -4.16 1.00 3.99
N ARG A 84 -4.50 -0.02 4.75
CA ARG A 84 -3.64 -1.18 5.00
C ARG A 84 -4.12 -2.34 4.13
N PHE A 85 -3.21 -2.93 3.39
CA PHE A 85 -3.38 -4.19 2.68
C PHE A 85 -2.52 -5.23 3.37
N SER A 86 -3.15 -6.23 3.98
CA SER A 86 -2.45 -7.31 4.69
C SER A 86 -2.33 -8.53 3.79
N PHE A 87 -1.11 -8.99 3.61
CA PHE A 87 -0.79 -10.16 2.79
C PHE A 87 -0.39 -11.34 3.65
N SER A 88 -0.59 -12.55 3.14
CA SER A 88 -0.04 -13.77 3.76
C SER A 88 1.48 -13.71 3.83
N ASN A 89 2.12 -13.29 2.75
CA ASN A 89 3.57 -13.28 2.65
C ASN A 89 4.06 -12.23 1.64
N LEU A 90 4.84 -11.27 2.10
CA LEU A 90 5.50 -10.28 1.24
C LEU A 90 7.01 -10.50 1.26
N THR A 91 7.55 -10.97 0.13
CA THR A 91 8.98 -11.22 -0.04
C THR A 91 9.62 -10.23 -1.01
N ASP A 92 10.90 -10.01 -0.82
CA ASP A 92 11.69 -9.11 -1.66
C ASP A 92 12.95 -9.78 -2.21
N PRO A 93 12.82 -10.73 -3.14
CA PRO A 93 14.00 -11.39 -3.73
C PRO A 93 14.84 -10.49 -4.63
N TRP A 94 14.34 -9.32 -5.04
CA TRP A 94 15.01 -8.42 -5.98
C TRP A 94 15.45 -7.08 -5.38
N GLY A 95 15.26 -6.86 -4.08
CA GLY A 95 15.70 -5.66 -3.39
C GLY A 95 14.98 -4.39 -3.86
N ALA A 96 13.67 -4.43 -3.92
CA ALA A 96 12.85 -3.30 -4.33
C ALA A 96 12.80 -2.19 -3.26
N GLU A 97 12.58 -0.95 -3.69
CA GLU A 97 12.61 0.25 -2.84
C GLU A 97 11.66 0.15 -1.62
N TYR A 98 10.47 -0.43 -1.82
CA TYR A 98 9.47 -0.57 -0.77
C TYR A 98 9.55 -1.90 -0.01
N GLY A 99 10.58 -2.73 -0.26
CA GLY A 99 10.84 -3.95 0.49
C GLY A 99 9.92 -5.13 0.15
N PHE A 100 9.29 -5.13 -1.02
CA PHE A 100 8.61 -6.27 -1.63
C PHE A 100 8.75 -6.20 -3.15
N SER A 101 8.80 -7.31 -3.86
CA SER A 101 9.11 -7.27 -5.29
C SER A 101 8.25 -8.17 -6.17
N LEU A 102 7.44 -9.05 -5.61
CA LEU A 102 6.67 -10.00 -6.41
C LEU A 102 5.23 -9.54 -6.73
N PRO A 103 4.45 -8.97 -5.80
CA PRO A 103 3.08 -8.53 -6.10
C PRO A 103 3.05 -7.23 -6.89
N LEU A 104 2.03 -7.13 -7.74
CA LEU A 104 1.56 -5.93 -8.41
C LEU A 104 0.14 -5.67 -7.92
N LEU A 105 -0.09 -4.55 -7.25
CA LEU A 105 -1.39 -4.18 -6.69
C LEU A 105 -2.02 -3.07 -7.53
N GLU A 106 -3.26 -3.27 -7.95
CA GLU A 106 -4.07 -2.27 -8.63
C GLU A 106 -5.34 -1.97 -7.84
N ILE A 107 -5.63 -0.68 -7.64
CA ILE A 107 -6.75 -0.18 -6.87
C ILE A 107 -7.50 0.83 -7.70
N TYR A 108 -8.75 0.52 -8.02
CA TYR A 108 -9.68 1.41 -8.70
C TYR A 108 -10.71 1.91 -7.70
N ILE A 109 -10.93 3.21 -7.64
CA ILE A 109 -11.83 3.88 -6.68
C ILE A 109 -12.88 4.69 -7.43
N ASP A 110 -14.14 4.41 -7.14
CA ASP A 110 -15.32 5.14 -7.61
C ASP A 110 -15.91 5.86 -6.38
N ASN A 111 -15.61 7.14 -6.23
CA ASN A 111 -15.98 7.94 -5.04
C ASN A 111 -16.65 9.28 -5.37
N ASN A 112 -16.90 9.57 -6.65
CA ASN A 112 -17.66 10.73 -7.08
C ASN A 112 -18.42 10.49 -8.40
N SER A 113 -19.14 11.47 -8.90
CA SER A 113 -19.87 11.37 -10.16
C SER A 113 -18.92 11.43 -11.37
N GLY A 114 -19.22 10.69 -12.42
CA GLY A 114 -18.40 10.61 -13.63
C GLY A 114 -17.44 9.44 -13.62
N GLY A 115 -16.24 9.58 -14.15
CA GLY A 115 -15.24 8.53 -14.18
C GLY A 115 -15.32 7.59 -15.38
N SER A 116 -14.43 6.60 -15.45
CA SER A 116 -14.33 5.60 -16.52
C SER A 116 -14.77 4.22 -16.05
N SER A 117 -15.49 3.49 -16.88
CA SER A 117 -15.83 2.07 -16.65
C SER A 117 -14.85 1.11 -17.30
N GLN A 118 -13.82 1.62 -17.98
CA GLN A 118 -12.82 0.81 -18.65
C GLN A 118 -11.61 0.58 -17.76
N LEU A 119 -10.93 -0.54 -17.94
CA LEU A 119 -9.62 -0.74 -17.35
C LEU A 119 -8.66 0.34 -17.87
N PHE A 120 -7.88 0.93 -16.96
CA PHE A 120 -6.84 1.89 -17.37
C PHE A 120 -5.67 1.18 -18.05
N HIS A 121 -5.25 0.04 -17.49
CA HIS A 121 -4.24 -0.84 -18.06
C HIS A 121 -4.85 -2.20 -18.37
N SER A 122 -4.84 -2.61 -19.62
CA SER A 122 -5.50 -3.85 -20.08
C SER A 122 -4.75 -5.11 -19.68
N GLY A 123 -3.53 -5.01 -19.16
CA GLY A 123 -2.67 -6.15 -18.82
C GLY A 123 -3.24 -7.14 -17.81
N ALA A 124 -4.16 -6.71 -16.95
CA ALA A 124 -4.86 -7.58 -16.03
C ALA A 124 -5.80 -8.59 -16.71
N ASN A 125 -6.24 -8.32 -17.95
CA ASN A 125 -7.21 -9.13 -18.68
C ASN A 125 -8.53 -9.38 -17.92
N VAL A 126 -9.08 -8.33 -17.33
CA VAL A 126 -10.39 -8.30 -16.69
C VAL A 126 -11.22 -7.15 -17.23
N SER A 127 -12.47 -7.05 -16.79
CA SER A 127 -13.35 -5.93 -17.13
C SER A 127 -14.14 -5.49 -15.89
N PHE A 128 -14.81 -4.35 -15.96
CA PHE A 128 -15.67 -3.85 -14.91
C PHE A 128 -17.15 -3.88 -15.32
N ASN A 129 -18.04 -3.87 -14.34
CA ASN A 129 -19.43 -3.56 -14.61
C ASN A 129 -19.56 -2.11 -15.07
N SER A 130 -20.46 -1.85 -16.03
CA SER A 130 -20.68 -0.49 -16.57
C SER A 130 -21.14 0.55 -15.53
N GLU A 131 -21.68 0.08 -14.41
CA GLU A 131 -22.10 0.92 -13.28
C GLU A 131 -20.95 1.33 -12.36
N PHE A 132 -19.80 0.66 -12.46
CA PHE A 132 -18.58 1.04 -11.74
C PHE A 132 -17.80 2.03 -12.59
N ARG A 133 -17.63 3.24 -12.09
CA ARG A 133 -17.00 4.35 -12.82
C ARG A 133 -15.90 4.97 -11.97
N TRP A 134 -14.71 4.36 -12.03
CA TRP A 134 -13.58 4.81 -11.21
C TRP A 134 -13.13 6.24 -11.55
N ASN A 135 -12.79 6.99 -10.50
CA ASN A 135 -12.30 8.37 -10.55
C ASN A 135 -10.82 8.45 -10.20
N LYS A 136 -10.31 7.46 -9.49
CA LYS A 136 -8.91 7.33 -9.13
C LYS A 136 -8.44 5.89 -9.40
N PHE A 137 -7.31 5.77 -10.06
CA PHE A 137 -6.61 4.51 -10.22
C PHE A 137 -5.23 4.62 -9.57
N ILE A 138 -4.86 3.64 -8.76
CA ILE A 138 -3.60 3.55 -8.04
C ILE A 138 -2.96 2.22 -8.39
N LYS A 139 -1.71 2.28 -8.86
CA LYS A 139 -0.92 1.11 -9.21
C LYS A 139 0.35 1.09 -8.38
N ILE A 140 0.61 -0.04 -7.73
CA ILE A 140 1.69 -0.21 -6.77
C ILE A 140 2.53 -1.42 -7.14
N SER A 141 3.83 -1.23 -7.19
CA SER A 141 4.83 -2.29 -7.18
C SER A 141 5.86 -2.00 -6.08
N GLY A 142 6.77 -2.92 -5.86
CA GLY A 142 7.86 -2.68 -4.89
C GLY A 142 8.82 -1.55 -5.26
N TRP A 143 8.79 -1.04 -6.49
CA TRP A 143 9.69 0.03 -6.97
C TRP A 143 9.02 1.37 -7.14
N TRP A 144 7.67 1.43 -7.24
CA TRP A 144 6.96 2.67 -7.50
C TRP A 144 5.50 2.62 -7.06
N LEU A 145 4.98 3.79 -6.77
CA LEU A 145 3.56 4.10 -6.57
C LEU A 145 3.17 5.09 -7.67
N ARG A 146 2.13 4.76 -8.43
CA ARG A 146 1.61 5.60 -9.52
C ARG A 146 0.12 5.82 -9.34
N THR A 147 -0.35 7.03 -9.62
CA THR A 147 -1.76 7.39 -9.53
C THR A 147 -2.23 8.04 -10.81
N PHE A 148 -3.48 7.78 -11.17
CA PHE A 148 -4.08 8.28 -12.40
C PHE A 148 -5.52 8.70 -12.15
N ASN A 149 -5.95 9.71 -12.89
CA ASN A 149 -7.36 10.09 -13.01
C ASN A 149 -7.86 9.67 -14.39
N PRO A 150 -9.16 9.38 -14.55
CA PRO A 150 -9.72 9.19 -15.87
C PRO A 150 -9.63 10.53 -16.62
N ASP A 151 -9.06 10.50 -17.83
CA ASP A 151 -9.12 11.65 -18.70
C ASP A 151 -10.34 11.48 -19.62
N SER A 152 -11.27 12.40 -19.55
CA SER A 152 -12.47 12.41 -20.38
C SER A 152 -12.20 12.43 -21.90
N GLN A 153 -10.97 12.74 -22.30
CA GLN A 153 -10.54 12.72 -23.69
C GLN A 153 -9.78 11.45 -24.10
N LYS A 154 -9.38 10.61 -23.17
CA LYS A 154 -8.57 9.40 -23.42
C LYS A 154 -9.39 8.10 -23.37
N ASP A 155 -10.68 8.12 -23.68
CA ASP A 155 -11.46 6.89 -23.89
C ASP A 155 -10.95 6.02 -25.06
N ASN A 156 -9.93 6.49 -25.80
CA ASN A 156 -9.19 5.76 -26.82
C ASN A 156 -7.83 5.27 -26.29
N ILE A 157 -7.84 4.47 -25.26
CA ILE A 157 -6.65 3.96 -24.55
C ILE A 157 -5.96 2.81 -25.33
N LEU A 158 -5.86 2.90 -26.62
CA LEU A 158 -5.13 1.92 -27.42
C LEU A 158 -3.60 2.14 -27.45
N ASN A 159 -3.07 3.21 -26.84
CA ASN A 159 -1.65 3.56 -26.89
C ASN A 159 -0.95 3.57 -25.53
N ILE A 160 -1.38 2.74 -24.59
CA ILE A 160 -0.82 2.71 -23.23
C ILE A 160 0.58 2.11 -23.17
N THR A 161 1.03 1.41 -24.18
CA THR A 161 2.34 0.73 -24.19
C THR A 161 3.52 1.69 -24.03
N GLU A 162 3.37 2.95 -24.41
CA GLU A 162 4.43 3.98 -24.25
C GLU A 162 4.33 4.77 -22.95
N LEU A 163 3.14 4.85 -22.34
CA LEU A 163 2.92 5.56 -21.08
C LEU A 163 3.44 4.79 -19.86
N SER A 164 3.55 3.47 -19.97
CA SER A 164 3.75 2.58 -18.80
C SER A 164 5.16 2.62 -18.20
N LEU A 165 6.18 3.03 -18.94
CA LEU A 165 7.57 2.98 -18.46
C LEU A 165 8.16 4.35 -18.10
N ASN A 166 7.65 5.45 -18.64
CA ASN A 166 8.27 6.76 -18.54
C ASN A 166 7.38 7.90 -18.03
N GLU A 167 6.08 7.71 -17.85
CA GLU A 167 5.31 8.74 -17.19
C GLU A 167 5.45 8.57 -15.67
N PRO A 168 6.01 9.61 -15.00
CA PRO A 168 5.82 9.73 -13.57
C PRO A 168 4.31 9.83 -13.36
N GLY A 169 3.68 8.82 -12.80
CA GLY A 169 2.34 8.96 -12.29
C GLY A 169 2.29 10.27 -11.53
N MET A 170 1.16 11.01 -11.57
CA MET A 170 1.08 12.25 -10.84
C MET A 170 1.54 11.96 -9.41
N ASN A 171 2.64 12.59 -9.03
CA ASN A 171 3.18 12.45 -7.68
C ASN A 171 2.28 13.29 -6.76
N ASN A 172 1.08 12.81 -6.57
CA ASN A 172 0.23 13.28 -5.51
C ASN A 172 0.98 12.95 -4.22
N ASN A 173 0.85 13.71 -3.17
CA ASN A 173 1.48 13.48 -1.88
C ASN A 173 1.09 12.13 -1.24
N PHE A 174 0.79 11.13 -2.08
CA PHE A 174 0.54 9.74 -1.67
C PHE A 174 1.86 9.11 -1.27
N THR A 175 1.84 8.40 -0.16
CA THR A 175 3.02 7.69 0.32
C THR A 175 2.73 6.22 0.56
N LEU A 176 3.76 5.41 0.34
CA LEU A 176 3.74 3.97 0.51
C LEU A 176 4.76 3.56 1.56
N ASN A 177 4.36 2.67 2.46
CA ASN A 177 5.24 2.07 3.45
C ASN A 177 4.90 0.58 3.62
N LYS A 178 5.88 -0.23 3.98
CA LYS A 178 5.70 -1.65 4.29
C LYS A 178 6.14 -1.95 5.72
N GLU A 179 5.30 -2.65 6.45
CA GLU A 179 5.60 -3.15 7.81
C GLU A 179 5.21 -4.63 7.91
N GLY A 180 6.20 -5.50 8.09
CA GLY A 180 5.93 -6.95 8.06
C GLY A 180 5.35 -7.40 6.71
N ASN A 181 4.17 -7.98 6.72
CA ASN A 181 3.41 -8.38 5.53
C ASN A 181 2.29 -7.39 5.17
N ASP A 182 2.31 -6.19 5.74
CA ASP A 182 1.34 -5.14 5.47
C ASP A 182 1.94 -4.06 4.56
N ILE A 183 1.16 -3.62 3.58
CA ILE A 183 1.41 -2.44 2.77
C ILE A 183 0.48 -1.33 3.25
N PHE A 184 1.03 -0.19 3.62
CA PHE A 184 0.29 1.01 4.02
C PHE A 184 0.36 2.06 2.92
N LEU A 185 -0.80 2.47 2.43
CA LEU A 185 -0.97 3.55 1.47
C LEU A 185 -1.63 4.73 2.17
N ARG A 186 -0.96 5.88 2.21
CA ARG A 186 -1.52 7.13 2.74
C ARG A 186 -2.02 7.99 1.59
N LEU A 187 -3.24 8.48 1.73
CA LEU A 187 -3.98 9.28 0.75
C LEU A 187 -4.42 10.59 1.41
N PRO A 188 -3.74 11.73 1.16
CA PRO A 188 -4.21 13.03 1.64
C PRO A 188 -5.61 13.36 1.11
N LYS A 189 -6.49 13.83 1.99
CA LYS A 189 -7.86 14.23 1.62
C LYS A 189 -7.92 15.42 0.65
N SER A 190 -6.81 16.14 0.49
CA SER A 190 -6.67 17.18 -0.54
C SER A 190 -6.53 16.62 -1.96
N GLU A 191 -6.21 15.33 -2.09
CA GLU A 191 -5.87 14.66 -3.36
C GLU A 191 -6.92 13.62 -3.78
N ILE A 192 -7.82 13.28 -2.88
CA ILE A 192 -8.87 12.29 -3.11
C ILE A 192 -10.17 12.72 -2.42
N ASP A 193 -11.29 12.54 -3.11
CA ASP A 193 -12.60 12.73 -2.52
C ASP A 193 -12.89 11.70 -1.43
N SER A 194 -14.00 11.87 -0.72
CA SER A 194 -14.36 10.99 0.38
C SER A 194 -14.36 9.52 -0.03
N LEU A 195 -13.80 8.69 0.83
CA LEU A 195 -13.88 7.23 0.69
C LEU A 195 -15.16 6.64 1.32
N HIS A 196 -15.95 7.43 2.03
CA HIS A 196 -17.23 6.99 2.59
C HIS A 196 -18.21 6.67 1.47
N ASN A 197 -18.81 5.48 1.51
CA ASN A 197 -19.72 4.95 0.51
C ASN A 197 -19.12 4.85 -0.91
N SER A 198 -17.80 4.88 -1.01
CA SER A 198 -17.12 4.63 -2.29
C SER A 198 -17.22 3.14 -2.68
N LYS A 199 -17.02 2.88 -3.97
CA LYS A 199 -16.84 1.52 -4.47
C LYS A 199 -15.38 1.32 -4.85
N MET A 200 -14.83 0.16 -4.54
CA MET A 200 -13.44 -0.16 -4.87
C MET A 200 -13.34 -1.50 -5.57
N ILE A 201 -12.40 -1.59 -6.50
CA ILE A 201 -11.90 -2.87 -7.02
C ILE A 201 -10.41 -2.92 -6.70
N VAL A 202 -10.02 -3.95 -5.97
CA VAL A 202 -8.63 -4.21 -5.60
C VAL A 202 -8.23 -5.56 -6.17
N MET A 203 -7.12 -5.59 -6.90
CA MET A 203 -6.61 -6.81 -7.51
C MET A 203 -5.10 -6.91 -7.38
N VAL A 204 -4.62 -8.14 -7.26
CA VAL A 204 -3.20 -8.49 -7.14
C VAL A 204 -2.79 -9.36 -8.31
N GLY A 205 -1.77 -8.93 -9.03
CA GLY A 205 -1.08 -9.73 -10.04
C GLY A 205 0.35 -10.05 -9.61
N SER A 206 1.05 -10.87 -10.39
CA SER A 206 2.50 -11.03 -10.25
C SER A 206 3.23 -9.99 -11.08
N PHE A 207 4.09 -9.21 -10.43
CA PHE A 207 4.90 -8.20 -11.12
C PHE A 207 5.91 -8.84 -12.07
N ASP A 208 5.97 -8.29 -13.27
CA ASP A 208 6.97 -8.61 -14.29
C ASP A 208 7.41 -7.33 -15.00
N PRO A 209 8.68 -6.90 -14.88
CA PRO A 209 9.15 -5.68 -15.52
C PRO A 209 9.05 -5.70 -17.05
N PHE A 210 8.97 -6.89 -17.65
CA PHE A 210 8.85 -7.12 -19.09
C PHE A 210 7.44 -7.53 -19.53
N GLY A 211 6.54 -7.73 -18.55
CA GLY A 211 5.15 -8.12 -18.81
C GLY A 211 4.33 -6.96 -19.35
N TYR A 212 3.29 -7.29 -20.12
CA TYR A 212 2.34 -6.30 -20.60
C TYR A 212 1.64 -5.62 -19.42
N ASP A 213 1.78 -4.31 -19.34
CA ASP A 213 1.35 -3.50 -18.19
C ASP A 213 1.92 -4.01 -16.84
N HIS A 214 3.11 -4.60 -16.88
CA HIS A 214 3.80 -5.20 -15.74
C HIS A 214 3.13 -6.44 -15.13
N PHE A 215 2.09 -6.99 -15.75
CA PHE A 215 1.52 -8.27 -15.34
C PHE A 215 2.34 -9.44 -15.93
N ARG A 216 2.68 -10.39 -15.07
CA ARG A 216 3.31 -11.62 -15.49
C ARG A 216 2.36 -12.42 -16.37
N SER A 217 2.87 -12.89 -17.50
CA SER A 217 2.09 -13.66 -18.46
C SER A 217 1.74 -15.05 -17.94
N ILE A 218 0.70 -15.64 -18.53
CA ILE A 218 0.21 -16.98 -18.20
C ILE A 218 0.57 -17.94 -19.30
N SER A 219 1.17 -19.07 -18.93
CA SER A 219 1.58 -20.15 -19.83
C SER A 219 0.59 -21.32 -19.80
N GLN A 220 0.50 -22.04 -20.89
CA GLN A 220 -0.26 -23.29 -21.01
C GLN A 220 0.47 -24.51 -20.42
N SER A 221 1.73 -24.35 -20.05
CA SER A 221 2.56 -25.40 -19.51
C SER A 221 3.48 -24.87 -18.43
N LYS A 222 4.07 -25.77 -17.68
CA LYS A 222 5.07 -25.44 -16.65
C LYS A 222 6.11 -24.48 -17.21
N SER A 223 6.32 -23.38 -16.52
CA SER A 223 7.22 -22.32 -16.92
C SER A 223 8.13 -21.91 -15.76
N TYR A 224 9.37 -21.54 -16.08
CA TYR A 224 10.32 -21.08 -15.10
C TYR A 224 10.01 -19.66 -14.58
N TRP A 225 9.38 -18.82 -15.44
CA TRP A 225 9.10 -17.42 -15.11
C TRP A 225 7.64 -17.03 -15.22
N GLN A 226 6.79 -17.81 -15.91
CA GLN A 226 5.39 -17.48 -16.12
C GLN A 226 4.49 -18.21 -15.13
N ILE A 227 3.41 -17.60 -14.72
CA ILE A 227 2.28 -18.30 -14.11
C ILE A 227 1.77 -19.33 -15.11
N TYR A 228 1.31 -20.49 -14.67
CA TYR A 228 0.83 -21.52 -15.59
C TYR A 228 -0.38 -22.27 -15.06
N SER A 229 -1.07 -22.97 -15.95
CA SER A 229 -2.19 -23.84 -15.60
C SER A 229 -2.04 -25.19 -16.33
N ASP A 230 -2.15 -26.29 -15.57
CA ASP A 230 -2.07 -27.65 -16.13
C ASP A 230 -3.43 -28.14 -16.68
N ASN A 231 -4.55 -27.55 -16.22
CA ASN A 231 -5.88 -28.16 -16.39
C ASN A 231 -6.76 -27.45 -17.42
N GLN A 232 -6.42 -26.23 -17.81
CA GLN A 232 -7.13 -25.49 -18.84
C GLN A 232 -6.12 -24.75 -19.70
N LEU A 233 -6.40 -24.72 -21.00
CA LEU A 233 -5.58 -23.93 -21.92
C LEU A 233 -5.79 -22.45 -21.64
N PRO A 234 -4.82 -21.72 -21.02
CA PRO A 234 -4.91 -20.29 -20.89
C PRO A 234 -4.97 -19.66 -22.28
N THR A 235 -5.84 -18.71 -22.44
CA THR A 235 -5.91 -17.90 -23.67
C THR A 235 -5.25 -16.54 -23.44
N ALA A 236 -5.02 -15.78 -24.49
CA ALA A 236 -4.58 -14.42 -24.39
C ALA A 236 -5.50 -13.53 -23.52
N GLU A 237 -6.78 -13.92 -23.42
CA GLU A 237 -7.81 -13.22 -22.66
C GLU A 237 -8.04 -13.79 -21.25
N SER A 238 -7.23 -14.77 -20.82
CA SER A 238 -7.31 -15.27 -19.44
C SER A 238 -6.85 -14.19 -18.45
N PRO A 239 -7.52 -14.03 -17.29
CA PRO A 239 -7.14 -13.01 -16.31
C PRO A 239 -5.70 -13.24 -15.82
N ARG A 240 -4.91 -12.18 -15.75
CA ARG A 240 -3.55 -12.21 -15.18
C ARG A 240 -3.52 -11.83 -13.71
N VAL A 241 -4.69 -11.78 -13.12
CA VAL A 241 -4.93 -11.51 -11.70
C VAL A 241 -4.85 -12.82 -10.93
N LEU A 242 -4.14 -12.81 -9.84
CA LEU A 242 -3.94 -13.96 -8.94
C LEU A 242 -4.87 -13.90 -7.76
N ASP A 243 -5.18 -12.69 -7.30
CA ASP A 243 -6.04 -12.44 -6.16
C ASP A 243 -6.84 -11.14 -6.33
N ILE A 244 -8.03 -11.07 -5.71
CA ILE A 244 -8.90 -9.90 -5.68
C ILE A 244 -9.56 -9.78 -4.30
N LEU A 245 -9.87 -8.57 -3.84
CA LEU A 245 -10.80 -8.43 -2.72
C LEU A 245 -12.22 -8.79 -3.17
N VAL A 246 -12.73 -9.91 -2.65
CA VAL A 246 -14.01 -10.46 -3.04
C VAL A 246 -15.14 -9.84 -2.22
N PRO A 247 -16.22 -9.27 -2.85
CA PRO A 247 -17.39 -8.85 -2.09
C PRO A 247 -18.02 -10.02 -1.30
N PRO A 248 -18.67 -9.73 -0.15
CA PRO A 248 -19.28 -10.76 0.69
C PRO A 248 -20.17 -11.74 -0.10
N ALA A 249 -20.17 -13.00 0.30
CA ALA A 249 -20.94 -14.09 -0.30
C ALA A 249 -20.58 -14.42 -1.77
N ARG A 250 -19.43 -13.99 -2.25
CA ARG A 250 -18.88 -14.32 -3.56
C ARG A 250 -17.64 -15.20 -3.43
N SER A 251 -17.24 -15.83 -4.52
CA SER A 251 -16.01 -16.63 -4.63
C SER A 251 -15.12 -16.05 -5.72
N GLN A 252 -13.85 -15.84 -5.42
CA GLN A 252 -12.84 -15.42 -6.40
C GLN A 252 -12.83 -16.34 -7.63
N LYS A 253 -12.83 -17.65 -7.40
CA LYS A 253 -12.87 -18.65 -8.47
C LYS A 253 -14.04 -18.46 -9.44
N GLU A 254 -15.23 -18.10 -8.93
CA GLU A 254 -16.40 -17.84 -9.77
C GLU A 254 -16.28 -16.52 -10.51
N ILE A 255 -15.77 -15.47 -9.84
CA ILE A 255 -15.58 -14.16 -10.44
C ILE A 255 -14.55 -14.20 -11.55
N LEU A 256 -13.38 -14.82 -11.32
CA LEU A 256 -12.28 -14.87 -12.28
C LEU A 256 -12.43 -15.96 -13.37
N LYS A 257 -13.55 -16.68 -13.37
CA LYS A 257 -13.79 -17.74 -14.35
C LYS A 257 -14.04 -17.17 -15.76
N GLY A 258 -13.36 -17.73 -16.74
CA GLY A 258 -13.60 -17.44 -18.16
C GLY A 258 -12.65 -16.38 -18.73
N LYS A 259 -13.07 -15.76 -19.82
CA LYS A 259 -12.32 -14.75 -20.55
C LYS A 259 -12.80 -13.36 -20.14
N LEU A 260 -11.87 -12.42 -19.94
CA LEU A 260 -12.16 -11.04 -19.56
C LEU A 260 -13.26 -10.93 -18.50
N PRO A 261 -13.08 -11.63 -17.35
CA PRO A 261 -14.11 -11.70 -16.32
C PRO A 261 -14.45 -10.31 -15.79
N LYS A 262 -15.73 -10.12 -15.43
CA LYS A 262 -16.22 -8.85 -14.87
C LYS A 262 -16.03 -8.83 -13.37
N LEU A 263 -15.19 -7.94 -12.88
CA LEU A 263 -14.97 -7.75 -11.46
C LEU A 263 -16.12 -6.94 -10.83
N PRO A 264 -16.74 -7.43 -9.77
CA PRO A 264 -17.67 -6.66 -8.97
C PRO A 264 -16.91 -5.72 -8.02
N PRO A 265 -17.39 -4.49 -7.81
CA PRO A 265 -16.80 -3.62 -6.82
C PRO A 265 -17.17 -4.05 -5.40
N LEU A 266 -16.27 -3.77 -4.46
CA LEU A 266 -16.51 -3.79 -3.03
C LEU A 266 -17.05 -2.43 -2.60
N LEU A 267 -18.17 -2.40 -1.87
CA LEU A 267 -18.71 -1.17 -1.27
C LEU A 267 -17.99 -0.88 0.05
N VAL A 268 -17.42 0.30 0.16
CA VAL A 268 -16.85 0.82 1.40
C VAL A 268 -17.98 1.40 2.26
N ASP A 269 -18.65 0.51 2.98
CA ASP A 269 -19.70 0.90 3.92
C ASP A 269 -19.07 1.32 5.25
N THR A 270 -19.19 2.60 5.58
CA THR A 270 -18.59 3.19 6.79
C THR A 270 -19.55 3.25 7.98
N GLU A 271 -20.76 2.73 7.84
CA GLU A 271 -21.69 2.54 8.98
C GLU A 271 -21.30 1.31 9.82
N PHE A 272 -20.18 0.66 9.49
CA PHE A 272 -19.69 -0.53 10.18
C PHE A 272 -19.24 -0.18 11.61
N ASN A 273 -20.03 -0.62 12.61
CA ASN A 273 -19.69 -0.52 14.01
C ASN A 273 -18.68 -1.64 14.37
N LEU A 274 -17.38 -1.29 14.40
CA LEU A 274 -16.39 -2.16 15.02
C LEU A 274 -16.67 -2.22 16.54
N SER A 275 -16.74 -3.43 17.08
CA SER A 275 -16.77 -3.60 18.54
C SER A 275 -15.44 -3.10 19.15
N GLU A 276 -15.48 -2.42 20.29
CA GLU A 276 -14.30 -1.83 20.96
C GLU A 276 -13.08 -2.79 21.13
N PRO A 277 -13.23 -4.11 21.35
CA PRO A 277 -12.08 -5.00 21.48
C PRO A 277 -11.22 -5.11 20.23
N ASP A 278 -11.82 -5.03 19.03
CA ASP A 278 -11.09 -5.12 17.78
C ASP A 278 -10.25 -3.86 17.49
N LEU A 279 -10.69 -2.70 18.02
CA LEU A 279 -10.00 -1.43 17.86
C LEU A 279 -8.63 -1.40 18.56
N LEU A 280 -8.53 -2.00 19.75
CA LEU A 280 -7.32 -1.98 20.57
C LEU A 280 -6.17 -2.80 19.99
N ASP A 281 -6.46 -3.86 19.24
CA ASP A 281 -5.44 -4.66 18.57
C ASP A 281 -4.86 -3.94 17.33
N TYR A 282 -5.66 -3.10 16.67
CA TYR A 282 -5.23 -2.30 15.53
C TYR A 282 -4.49 -1.01 15.92
N LEU A 283 -4.73 -0.49 17.15
CA LEU A 283 -4.14 0.75 17.65
C LEU A 283 -2.84 0.53 18.43
N LYS A 284 -2.24 -0.68 18.41
CA LYS A 284 -0.93 -0.89 19.03
C LYS A 284 0.06 0.13 18.47
N PRO A 285 0.52 1.09 19.29
CA PRO A 285 1.29 2.21 18.78
C PRO A 285 2.62 1.71 18.20
N VAL A 286 2.87 2.01 16.94
CA VAL A 286 4.16 1.88 16.26
C VAL A 286 5.26 2.72 16.94
N ASN A 287 4.95 3.45 18.01
CA ASN A 287 5.79 4.45 18.64
C ASN A 287 6.48 4.00 19.95
N ARG A 288 6.99 2.76 20.01
CA ARG A 288 7.92 2.42 21.12
C ARG A 288 9.30 3.09 20.99
N PHE A 289 9.66 3.61 19.82
CA PHE A 289 10.99 4.20 19.59
C PHE A 289 11.14 5.62 20.15
N SER A 290 10.11 6.46 20.12
CA SER A 290 10.26 7.86 20.56
C SER A 290 10.34 8.03 22.07
N VAL A 291 9.67 7.21 22.87
CA VAL A 291 9.70 7.29 24.33
C VAL A 291 11.03 6.79 24.89
N SER A 292 11.59 5.70 24.35
CA SER A 292 12.87 5.17 24.81
C SER A 292 14.04 6.09 24.43
N ILE A 293 14.01 6.76 23.29
CA ILE A 293 15.02 7.74 22.88
C ILE A 293 14.94 8.98 23.80
N LEU A 294 13.75 9.46 24.11
CA LEU A 294 13.56 10.58 25.02
C LEU A 294 14.08 10.25 26.43
N PHE A 295 13.77 9.05 26.94
CA PHE A 295 14.27 8.59 28.23
C PHE A 295 15.80 8.45 28.26
N SER A 296 16.39 7.88 27.24
CA SER A 296 17.84 7.76 27.10
C SER A 296 18.53 9.13 27.03
N TYR A 297 17.91 10.10 26.36
CA TYR A 297 18.42 11.46 26.26
C TYR A 297 18.34 12.20 27.60
N ILE A 298 17.25 12.04 28.34
CA ILE A 298 17.10 12.62 29.68
C ILE A 298 18.13 12.03 30.65
N ILE A 299 18.35 10.72 30.64
CA ILE A 299 19.36 10.04 31.47
C ILE A 299 20.76 10.55 31.09
N PHE A 300 21.07 10.70 29.81
CA PHE A 300 22.34 11.23 29.34
C PHE A 300 22.56 12.68 29.79
N LEU A 301 21.55 13.54 29.76
CA LEU A 301 21.61 14.91 30.26
C LEU A 301 21.84 14.96 31.77
N ILE A 302 21.15 14.12 32.55
CA ILE A 302 21.33 14.02 34.00
C ILE A 302 22.77 13.56 34.31
N PHE A 303 23.32 12.62 33.58
CA PHE A 303 24.71 12.15 33.73
C PHE A 303 25.73 13.24 33.42
N ILE A 304 25.53 14.05 32.39
CA ILE A 304 26.37 15.18 32.06
C ILE A 304 26.33 16.21 33.18
N ILE A 305 25.14 16.58 33.69
CA ILE A 305 24.97 17.55 34.80
C ILE A 305 25.64 17.03 36.06
N TYR A 306 25.49 15.76 36.37
CA TYR A 306 26.14 15.11 37.51
C TYR A 306 27.68 15.19 37.40
N LYS A 307 28.24 14.77 36.26
CA LYS A 307 29.68 14.78 36.00
C LYS A 307 30.28 16.18 36.10
N PHE A 308 29.56 17.21 35.65
CA PHE A 308 30.02 18.60 35.72
C PHE A 308 29.93 19.21 37.13
N ASN A 309 29.06 18.72 38.01
CA ASN A 309 28.90 19.27 39.36
C ASN A 309 29.76 18.56 40.41
N TYR A 310 30.21 17.33 40.18
CA TYR A 310 30.93 16.54 41.19
C TYR A 310 32.39 16.23 40.86
N HIS A 311 32.92 16.66 39.68
CA HIS A 311 34.31 16.45 39.28
C HIS A 311 35.08 17.75 39.05
N ASN A 312 34.71 18.82 39.74
CA ASN A 312 35.51 20.07 39.87
C ASN A 312 35.46 20.59 41.30
#